data_6869d319997f80477db8a1057d2a7d9e
#
_entry.id   6869d319997f80477db8a1057d2a7d9e
#
_cell.length_a   1.000
_cell.length_b   1.000
_cell.length_c   1.000
_cell.angle_alpha   90.00
_cell.angle_beta   90.00
_cell.angle_gamma   90.00
#
_symmetry.space_group_name_H-M   'P 1'
#
loop_
_entity.id
_entity.type
_entity.pdbx_description
1 polymer ?
#
loop_
_entity_poly.entity_id
_entity_poly.type
_entity_poly.pdbx_seq_one_letter_code
_entity_poly.pdbx_strand_id
1 'polypeptide(L)'
;MRRIVLTAFTALVLSLPLCAGSGSGRKSAEAAAVVGTNDADTMRIEGEKRFRANCGRCHAAPQKFPPRMMATALRHMRVRATITKEDQRLILFYMTQ
;
A
#
# COMPACT_ATOMS: atom_id res chain seq x y z
N MET A 1 15.93 -39.26 52.00
CA MET A 1 16.36 -38.06 51.31
C MET A 1 15.70 -37.92 49.92
N ARG A 2 14.39 -38.10 49.80
CA ARG A 2 13.70 -38.13 48.49
C ARG A 2 12.38 -37.35 48.48
N ARG A 3 12.14 -36.52 49.50
CA ARG A 3 10.88 -35.78 49.67
C ARG A 3 11.02 -34.26 49.79
N ILE A 4 12.22 -33.68 49.59
CA ILE A 4 12.47 -32.24 49.75
C ILE A 4 12.62 -31.51 48.40
N VAL A 5 12.66 -32.23 47.27
CA VAL A 5 12.89 -31.62 45.94
C VAL A 5 11.57 -31.25 45.23
N LEU A 6 10.41 -31.65 45.78
CA LEU A 6 9.13 -31.45 45.08
C LEU A 6 8.34 -30.17 45.48
N THR A 7 8.84 -29.37 46.41
CA THR A 7 8.10 -28.20 46.89
C THR A 7 8.66 -26.84 46.41
N ALA A 8 9.74 -26.85 45.63
CA ALA A 8 10.37 -25.60 45.13
C ALA A 8 9.91 -25.15 43.76
N PHE A 9 9.01 -25.87 43.11
CA PHE A 9 8.64 -25.55 41.68
C PHE A 9 7.24 -24.95 41.51
N THR A 10 6.48 -24.67 42.58
CA THR A 10 5.11 -24.19 42.47
C THR A 10 4.94 -22.68 42.77
N ALA A 11 6.00 -21.93 43.00
CA ALA A 11 5.92 -20.51 43.37
C ALA A 11 6.32 -19.50 42.30
N LEU A 12 6.54 -19.91 41.05
CA LEU A 12 7.06 -19.01 39.97
C LEU A 12 6.12 -18.83 38.77
N VAL A 13 4.81 -19.00 38.94
CA VAL A 13 3.85 -18.85 37.80
C VAL A 13 2.74 -17.87 38.10
N LEU A 14 2.91 -16.91 38.99
CA LEU A 14 1.86 -15.91 39.26
C LEU A 14 2.42 -14.48 39.32
N SER A 15 3.09 -14.04 38.25
CA SER A 15 3.31 -12.59 38.02
C SER A 15 3.31 -12.25 36.54
N LEU A 16 2.14 -12.42 35.92
CA LEU A 16 1.87 -11.73 34.65
C LEU A 16 1.43 -10.30 34.98
N PRO A 17 2.17 -9.26 34.54
CA PRO A 17 1.65 -7.91 34.57
C PRO A 17 0.52 -7.82 33.54
N LEU A 18 -0.67 -7.54 34.02
CA LEU A 18 -1.81 -7.13 33.24
C LEU A 18 -1.47 -5.78 32.59
N CYS A 19 -0.85 -5.79 31.42
CA CYS A 19 -0.73 -4.58 30.59
C CYS A 19 -2.14 -4.24 30.07
N ALA A 20 -2.86 -3.44 30.86
CA ALA A 20 -3.98 -2.67 30.39
C ALA A 20 -3.45 -1.63 29.37
N GLY A 21 -3.37 -2.00 28.11
CA GLY A 21 -3.10 -1.13 26.98
C GLY A 21 -4.32 -0.32 26.63
N SER A 22 -4.59 0.72 27.43
CA SER A 22 -5.57 1.76 27.06
C SER A 22 -5.01 2.67 25.98
N GLY A 23 -5.69 2.70 24.83
CA GLY A 23 -5.87 3.92 24.08
C GLY A 23 -4.73 4.39 23.20
N SER A 24 -4.68 3.96 21.96
CA SER A 24 -4.11 4.77 20.88
C SER A 24 -4.67 4.42 19.48
N GLY A 25 -5.92 3.98 19.42
CA GLY A 25 -6.55 3.70 18.11
C GLY A 25 -6.75 4.92 17.21
N ARG A 26 -6.83 6.11 17.77
CA ARG A 26 -7.07 7.35 17.00
C ARG A 26 -5.82 7.86 16.29
N LYS A 27 -4.68 7.87 16.96
CA LYS A 27 -3.42 8.34 16.34
C LYS A 27 -2.91 7.42 15.23
N SER A 28 -3.09 6.11 15.40
CA SER A 28 -2.69 5.14 14.37
C SER A 28 -3.56 5.21 13.11
N ALA A 29 -4.87 5.47 13.25
CA ALA A 29 -5.77 5.63 12.11
C ALA A 29 -5.49 6.93 11.34
N GLU A 30 -5.19 8.02 12.03
CA GLU A 30 -4.85 9.30 11.41
C GLU A 30 -3.48 9.26 10.72
N ALA A 31 -2.48 8.65 11.35
CA ALA A 31 -1.17 8.43 10.72
C ALA A 31 -1.27 7.51 9.50
N ALA A 32 -2.08 6.46 9.54
CA ALA A 32 -2.32 5.58 8.40
C ALA A 32 -3.05 6.30 7.26
N ALA A 33 -4.00 7.19 7.57
CA ALA A 33 -4.70 7.99 6.56
C ALA A 33 -3.76 9.00 5.89
N VAL A 34 -2.87 9.65 6.65
CA VAL A 34 -1.88 10.59 6.10
C VAL A 34 -0.84 9.87 5.24
N VAL A 35 -0.37 8.70 5.65
CA VAL A 35 0.53 7.88 4.83
C VAL A 35 -0.16 7.43 3.55
N GLY A 36 -1.42 7.02 3.61
CA GLY A 36 -2.19 6.61 2.44
C GLY A 36 -2.41 7.74 1.42
N THR A 37 -2.62 8.98 1.86
CA THR A 37 -2.76 10.14 0.97
C THR A 37 -1.42 10.50 0.31
N ASN A 38 -0.33 10.47 1.04
CA ASN A 38 1.01 10.72 0.49
C ASN A 38 1.38 9.66 -0.57
N ASP A 39 1.05 8.39 -0.33
CA ASP A 39 1.29 7.32 -1.29
C ASP A 39 0.45 7.49 -2.56
N ALA A 40 -0.82 7.87 -2.43
CA ALA A 40 -1.70 8.13 -3.56
C ALA A 40 -1.22 9.32 -4.41
N ASP A 41 -0.82 10.41 -3.77
CA ASP A 41 -0.26 11.57 -4.46
C ASP A 41 1.06 11.23 -5.17
N THR A 42 1.93 10.49 -4.51
CA THR A 42 3.18 10.01 -5.11
C THR A 42 2.91 9.12 -6.32
N MET A 43 1.98 8.17 -6.22
CA MET A 43 1.58 7.33 -7.34
C MET A 43 1.00 8.13 -8.50
N ARG A 44 0.22 9.16 -8.22
CA ARG A 44 -0.35 10.05 -9.24
C ARG A 44 0.74 10.83 -9.97
N ILE A 45 1.67 11.43 -9.25
CA ILE A 45 2.79 12.20 -9.82
C ILE A 45 3.70 11.31 -10.66
N GLU A 46 4.07 10.15 -10.15
CA GLU A 46 4.88 9.18 -10.89
C GLU A 46 4.13 8.63 -12.11
N GLY A 47 2.84 8.38 -12.00
CA GLY A 47 1.98 7.96 -13.10
C GLY A 47 1.92 9.01 -14.21
N GLU A 48 1.75 10.28 -13.86
CA GLU A 48 1.78 11.40 -14.82
C GLU A 48 3.12 11.50 -15.54
N LYS A 49 4.21 11.43 -14.79
CA LYS A 49 5.57 11.47 -15.35
C LYS A 49 5.79 10.35 -16.37
N ARG A 50 5.40 9.12 -16.01
CA ARG A 50 5.52 7.96 -16.90
C ARG A 50 4.61 8.05 -18.11
N PHE A 51 3.40 8.58 -17.95
CA PHE A 51 2.51 8.86 -19.07
C PHE A 51 3.15 9.84 -20.05
N ARG A 52 3.66 10.97 -19.58
CA ARG A 52 4.33 11.97 -20.44
C ARG A 52 5.53 11.38 -21.17
N ALA A 53 6.35 10.60 -20.49
CA ALA A 53 7.55 9.99 -21.08
C ALA A 53 7.24 8.94 -22.15
N ASN A 54 6.19 8.13 -21.98
CA ASN A 54 5.93 6.97 -22.81
C ASN A 54 4.75 7.16 -23.78
N CYS A 55 3.74 7.92 -23.41
CA CYS A 55 2.50 8.09 -24.19
C CYS A 55 2.36 9.49 -24.77
N GLY A 56 2.74 10.52 -24.02
CA GLY A 56 2.57 11.93 -24.39
C GLY A 56 3.36 12.38 -25.60
N ARG A 57 4.30 11.58 -26.07
CA ARG A 57 5.07 11.84 -27.29
C ARG A 57 4.24 11.67 -28.57
N CYS A 58 3.19 10.85 -28.53
CA CYS A 58 2.37 10.53 -29.70
C CYS A 58 0.98 11.18 -29.65
N HIS A 59 0.40 11.29 -28.46
CA HIS A 59 -0.94 11.87 -28.28
C HIS A 59 -1.10 12.49 -26.89
N ALA A 60 -2.03 13.40 -26.76
CA ALA A 60 -2.44 13.94 -25.47
C ALA A 60 -3.14 12.86 -24.63
N ALA A 61 -3.26 13.11 -23.32
CA ALA A 61 -4.03 12.24 -22.44
C ALA A 61 -5.47 12.12 -22.96
N PRO A 62 -5.99 10.89 -23.17
CA PRO A 62 -7.37 10.72 -23.59
C PRO A 62 -8.32 11.22 -22.50
N GLN A 63 -9.53 11.57 -22.91
CA GLN A 63 -10.59 11.92 -21.98
C GLN A 63 -10.87 10.76 -21.01
N LYS A 64 -11.34 11.07 -19.80
CA LYS A 64 -11.57 10.06 -18.76
C LYS A 64 -12.53 8.96 -19.25
N PHE A 65 -12.01 7.78 -19.44
CA PHE A 65 -12.79 6.57 -19.65
C PHE A 65 -13.05 5.85 -18.33
N PRO A 66 -14.12 5.03 -18.26
CA PRO A 66 -14.30 4.15 -17.12
C PRO A 66 -13.03 3.29 -16.85
N PRO A 67 -12.69 3.01 -15.58
CA PRO A 67 -11.44 2.32 -15.24
C PRO A 67 -11.18 1.02 -16.00
N ARG A 68 -12.25 0.24 -16.28
CA ARG A 68 -12.13 -1.01 -17.05
C ARG A 68 -11.71 -0.78 -18.50
N MET A 69 -12.24 0.25 -19.13
CA MET A 69 -11.86 0.61 -20.51
C MET A 69 -10.43 1.14 -20.54
N MET A 70 -10.06 1.97 -19.57
CA MET A 70 -8.70 2.47 -19.45
C MET A 70 -7.69 1.34 -19.25
N ALA A 71 -7.99 0.37 -18.39
CA ALA A 71 -7.15 -0.81 -18.19
C ALA A 71 -6.99 -1.65 -19.48
N THR A 72 -8.03 -1.74 -20.28
CA THR A 72 -7.98 -2.44 -21.57
C THR A 72 -7.13 -1.67 -22.58
N ALA A 73 -7.31 -0.36 -22.70
CA ALA A 73 -6.49 0.49 -23.57
C ALA A 73 -5.00 0.39 -23.19
N LEU A 74 -4.68 0.46 -21.91
CA LEU A 74 -3.29 0.35 -21.44
C LEU A 74 -2.66 -1.02 -21.70
N ARG A 75 -3.44 -2.11 -21.67
CA ARG A 75 -2.93 -3.43 -22.07
C ARG A 75 -2.50 -3.45 -23.53
N HIS A 76 -3.26 -2.85 -24.41
CA HIS A 76 -2.90 -2.72 -25.82
C HIS A 76 -1.71 -1.78 -26.03
N MET A 77 -1.67 -0.68 -25.31
CA MET A 77 -0.58 0.30 -25.38
C MET A 77 0.74 -0.24 -24.82
N ARG A 78 0.69 -1.19 -23.88
CA ARG A 78 1.89 -1.76 -23.27
C ARG A 78 2.88 -2.30 -24.31
N VAL A 79 2.41 -2.98 -25.32
CA VAL A 79 3.26 -3.52 -26.38
C VAL A 79 3.75 -2.42 -27.31
N ARG A 80 2.89 -1.47 -27.65
CA ARG A 80 3.22 -0.39 -28.59
C ARG A 80 4.17 0.66 -27.99
N ALA A 81 3.97 1.00 -26.72
CA ALA A 81 4.79 1.96 -26.00
C ALA A 81 5.98 1.31 -25.26
N THR A 82 6.10 0.00 -25.29
CA THR A 82 7.16 -0.77 -24.62
C THR A 82 7.28 -0.44 -23.12
N ILE A 83 6.15 -0.29 -22.44
CA ILE A 83 6.09 0.04 -21.01
C ILE A 83 6.13 -1.20 -20.14
N THR A 84 6.71 -1.06 -18.94
CA THR A 84 6.76 -2.12 -17.94
C THR A 84 5.38 -2.34 -17.28
N LYS A 85 5.24 -3.41 -16.51
CA LYS A 85 4.02 -3.63 -15.69
C LYS A 85 3.85 -2.55 -14.64
N GLU A 86 4.94 -2.06 -14.08
CA GLU A 86 4.91 -0.98 -13.09
C GLU A 86 4.50 0.35 -13.74
N ASP A 87 5.02 0.68 -14.90
CA ASP A 87 4.57 1.85 -15.66
C ASP A 87 3.08 1.78 -15.94
N GLN A 88 2.61 0.62 -16.39
CA GLN A 88 1.19 0.40 -16.66
C GLN A 88 0.32 0.62 -15.42
N ARG A 89 0.75 0.14 -14.25
CA ARG A 89 0.04 0.30 -12.98
C ARG A 89 -0.06 1.78 -12.59
N LEU A 90 1.05 2.49 -12.62
CA LEU A 90 1.12 3.90 -12.23
C LEU A 90 0.39 4.80 -13.22
N ILE A 91 0.51 4.56 -14.52
CA ILE A 91 -0.22 5.28 -15.55
C ILE A 91 -1.72 5.05 -15.41
N LEU A 92 -2.16 3.80 -15.16
CA LEU A 92 -3.57 3.50 -14.92
C LEU A 92 -4.10 4.26 -13.72
N PHE A 93 -3.34 4.29 -12.62
CA PHE A 93 -3.71 5.06 -11.43
C PHE A 93 -3.89 6.55 -11.76
N TYR A 94 -2.93 7.15 -12.43
CA TYR A 94 -3.00 8.55 -12.88
C TYR A 94 -4.21 8.84 -13.77
N MET A 95 -4.51 7.96 -14.71
CA MET A 95 -5.58 8.14 -15.70
C MET A 95 -7.00 7.92 -15.15
N THR A 96 -7.13 7.33 -13.96
CA THR A 96 -8.43 6.97 -13.36
C THR A 96 -8.83 7.83 -12.17
N GLN A 97 -8.05 8.86 -11.82
CA GLN A 97 -8.35 9.80 -10.73
C GLN A 97 -9.38 10.86 -11.13
#